data_8063050a0b363f41e3ce217364cc8be9
#
_entry.id   8063050a0b363f41e3ce217364cc8be9
#
_cell.length_a   1.000
_cell.length_b   1.000
_cell.length_c   1.000
_cell.angle_alpha   90.00
_cell.angle_beta   90.00
_cell.angle_gamma   90.00
#
_symmetry.space_group_name_H-M   'P 1'
#
loop_
_entity.id
_entity.type
_entity.pdbx_description
1 polymer ?
#
loop_
_entity_poly.entity_id
_entity_poly.type
_entity_poly.pdbx_seq_one_letter_code
_entity_poly.pdbx_strand_id
1 'polypeptide(L)' 'SREEMRQEEQARWEEMSIEEHMEHYLAQGMNRKDAMKQTAKDRGMQKREVYNYLEKIKE' A
#
# COMPACT_ATOMS: atom_id res chain seq x y z
N SER A 1 -7.83 14.27 16.98
CA SER A 1 -6.53 14.82 16.65
C SER A 1 -5.98 14.20 15.35
N ARG A 2 -4.96 14.81 14.82
CA ARG A 2 -4.37 14.32 13.57
C ARG A 2 -3.73 12.96 13.73
N GLU A 3 -3.18 12.70 14.88
CA GLU A 3 -2.54 11.41 15.14
C GLU A 3 -3.56 10.28 15.17
N GLU A 4 -4.71 10.54 15.72
CA GLU A 4 -5.77 9.54 15.75
C GLU A 4 -6.25 9.20 14.35
N MET A 5 -6.36 10.20 13.50
CA MET A 5 -6.77 9.99 12.12
C MET A 5 -5.75 9.14 11.37
N ARG A 6 -4.46 9.37 11.63
CA ARG A 6 -3.41 8.60 10.99
C ARG A 6 -3.47 7.13 11.38
N GLN A 7 -3.73 6.86 12.66
CA GLN A 7 -3.82 5.49 13.14
C GLN A 7 -4.99 4.76 12.52
N GLU A 8 -6.10 5.45 12.37
CA GLU A 8 -7.27 4.86 11.73
C GLU A 8 -6.99 4.55 10.27
N GLU A 9 -6.30 5.44 9.57
CA GLU A 9 -5.96 5.19 8.18
C GLU A 9 -5.03 4.00 8.03
N GLN A 10 -4.02 3.92 8.90
CA GLN A 10 -3.09 2.80 8.85
C GLN A 10 -3.79 1.49 9.16
N ALA A 11 -4.68 1.50 10.13
CA ALA A 11 -5.44 0.30 10.49
C ALA A 11 -6.31 -0.16 9.32
N ARG A 12 -6.90 0.79 8.62
CA ARG A 12 -7.73 0.47 7.45
C ARG A 12 -6.90 -0.20 6.37
N TRP A 13 -5.70 0.32 6.10
CA TRP A 13 -4.83 -0.26 5.09
C TRP A 13 -4.30 -1.61 5.50
N GLU A 14 -4.06 -1.81 6.79
CA GLU A 14 -3.56 -3.09 7.29
C GLU A 14 -4.57 -4.23 7.12
N GLU A 15 -5.84 -3.90 7.08
CA GLU A 15 -6.89 -4.90 6.84
C GLU A 15 -6.87 -5.41 5.41
N MET A 16 -6.30 -4.64 4.51
CA MET A 16 -6.19 -5.04 3.11
C MET A 16 -4.83 -5.64 2.85
N SER A 17 -4.79 -6.60 1.92
CA SER A 17 -3.51 -7.11 1.49
C SER A 17 -2.79 -6.04 0.66
N ILE A 18 -1.48 -6.19 0.53
CA ILE A 18 -0.70 -5.24 -0.25
C ILE A 18 -1.20 -5.21 -1.70
N GLU A 19 -1.56 -6.38 -2.21
CA GLU A 19 -2.09 -6.48 -3.57
C GLU A 19 -3.37 -5.68 -3.74
N GLU A 20 -4.30 -5.83 -2.80
CA GLU A 20 -5.55 -5.09 -2.85
C GLU A 20 -5.31 -3.60 -2.69
N HIS A 21 -4.39 -3.23 -1.82
CA HIS A 21 -4.04 -1.84 -1.60
C HIS A 21 -3.52 -1.22 -2.89
N MET A 22 -2.66 -1.94 -3.59
CA MET A 22 -2.15 -1.46 -4.87
C MET A 22 -3.24 -1.33 -5.93
N GLU A 23 -4.12 -2.31 -6.00
CA GLU A 23 -5.21 -2.27 -6.96
C GLU A 23 -6.11 -1.06 -6.74
N HIS A 24 -6.28 -0.67 -5.49
CA HIS A 24 -7.06 0.50 -5.14
C HIS A 24 -6.50 1.74 -5.85
N TYR A 25 -5.19 1.89 -5.83
CA TYR A 25 -4.55 3.03 -6.48
C TYR A 25 -4.49 2.88 -8.00
N LEU A 26 -4.28 1.67 -8.48
CA LEU A 26 -4.27 1.43 -9.91
C LEU A 26 -5.62 1.75 -10.52
N ALA A 27 -6.69 1.44 -9.81
CA ALA A 27 -8.04 1.72 -10.27
C ALA A 27 -8.29 3.23 -10.37
N GLN A 28 -7.54 4.04 -9.62
CA GLN A 28 -7.64 5.48 -9.68
C GLN A 28 -6.86 6.08 -10.84
N GLY A 29 -6.13 5.27 -11.57
CA GLY A 29 -5.36 5.72 -12.71
C GLY A 29 -3.89 5.91 -12.42
N MET A 30 -3.41 5.47 -11.28
CA MET A 30 -2.00 5.60 -10.93
C MET A 30 -1.16 4.54 -11.64
N ASN A 31 0.08 4.89 -11.91
CA ASN A 31 1.05 3.93 -12.45
C ASN A 31 1.38 2.90 -11.38
N ARG A 32 1.85 1.74 -11.86
CA ARG A 32 2.26 0.69 -10.92
C ARG A 32 3.35 1.19 -9.97
N LYS A 33 4.32 1.92 -10.50
CA LYS A 33 5.38 2.51 -9.69
C LYS A 33 4.85 3.42 -8.61
N ASP A 34 3.95 4.31 -9.01
CA ASP A 34 3.36 5.26 -8.08
C ASP A 34 2.49 4.54 -7.05
N ALA A 35 1.73 3.56 -7.49
CA ALA A 35 0.90 2.78 -6.58
C ALA A 35 1.74 2.06 -5.54
N MET A 36 2.87 1.48 -5.95
CA MET A 36 3.78 0.81 -5.02
C MET A 36 4.35 1.79 -4.00
N LYS A 37 4.76 2.95 -4.49
CA LYS A 37 5.33 3.97 -3.61
C LYS A 37 4.30 4.46 -2.61
N GLN A 38 3.11 4.70 -3.07
CA GLN A 38 2.04 5.20 -2.19
C GLN A 38 1.62 4.12 -1.18
N THR A 39 1.51 2.89 -1.64
CA THR A 39 1.17 1.78 -0.77
C THR A 39 2.19 1.63 0.35
N ALA A 40 3.47 1.68 0.01
CA ALA A 40 4.53 1.57 0.99
C ALA A 40 4.45 2.70 2.01
N LYS A 41 4.21 3.91 1.53
CA LYS A 41 4.10 5.08 2.39
C LYS A 41 2.92 4.96 3.35
N ASP A 42 1.78 4.53 2.84
CA ASP A 42 0.57 4.41 3.65
C ASP A 42 0.72 3.36 4.74
N ARG A 43 1.41 2.28 4.43
CA ARG A 43 1.59 1.17 5.37
C ARG A 43 2.83 1.33 6.24
N GLY A 44 3.60 2.39 6.03
CA GLY A 44 4.81 2.62 6.81
C GLY A 44 5.92 1.64 6.53
N MET A 45 5.96 1.10 5.32
CA MET A 45 6.99 0.17 4.91
C MET A 45 7.78 0.75 3.73
N GLN A 46 8.85 0.09 3.35
CA GLN A 46 9.67 0.54 2.24
C GLN A 46 9.14 0.01 0.92
N LYS A 47 9.36 0.77 -0.14
CA LYS A 47 8.97 0.35 -1.48
C LYS A 47 9.53 -1.02 -1.82
N ARG A 48 10.74 -1.27 -1.38
CA ARG A 48 11.40 -2.55 -1.59
C ARG A 48 10.60 -3.70 -1.01
N GLU A 49 10.02 -3.49 0.16
CA GLU A 49 9.22 -4.52 0.80
C GLU A 49 7.96 -4.83 0.02
N VAL A 50 7.33 -3.78 -0.51
CA VAL A 50 6.15 -3.95 -1.36
C VAL A 50 6.53 -4.75 -2.61
N TYR A 51 7.63 -4.40 -3.22
CA TYR A 51 8.10 -5.08 -4.41
C TYR A 51 8.37 -6.56 -4.14
N ASN A 52 9.06 -6.84 -3.04
CA ASN A 52 9.35 -8.22 -2.67
C ASN A 52 8.08 -9.03 -2.43
N TYR A 53 7.10 -8.41 -1.81
CA TYR A 53 5.83 -9.07 -1.56
C TYR A 53 5.14 -9.43 -2.87
N LEU A 54 5.10 -8.50 -3.80
CA LEU A 54 4.47 -8.73 -5.09
C LEU A 54 5.19 -9.79 -5.91
N GLU A 55 6.51 -9.80 -5.84
CA GLU A 55 7.30 -10.82 -6.52
C GLU A 55 7.00 -12.22 -5.96
N LYS A 56 6.83 -12.29 -4.66
CA LYS A 56 6.54 -13.54 -3.98
C LYS A 56 5.18 -14.11 -4.37
N ILE A 57 4.22 -13.23 -4.54
CA ILE A 57 2.87 -13.66 -4.94
C ILE A 57 2.84 -14.12 -6.38
N LYS A 58 3.70 -13.57 -7.20
CA LYS A 58 3.70 -13.81 -8.63
C LYS A 58 4.05 -15.26 -8.98
N GLU A 59 4.61 -15.96 -8.07
CA GLU A 59 4.88 -17.38 -8.26
C GLU A 59 3.64 -18.20 -7.95
#